data_6ddedbf3917cc0d224c4a003daf2efe3
#
_entry.id   6ddedbf3917cc0d224c4a003daf2efe3
#
_cell.length_a   1.000
_cell.length_b   1.000
_cell.length_c   1.000
_cell.angle_alpha   90.00
_cell.angle_beta   90.00
_cell.angle_gamma   90.00
#
_symmetry.space_group_name_H-M   'P 1'
#
loop_
_entity.id
_entity.type
_entity.pdbx_description
1 polymer ?
#
loop_
_entity_poly.entity_id
_entity_poly.type
_entity_poly.pdbx_seq_one_letter_code
_entity_poly.pdbx_strand_id
1 'polypeptide(L)' 'MYICDLINNPAFNFNAPFRILWYRGGDETVTVFDSTVSGDMHFDLMFKTITAINTGDDGVLEIEYTD' A
#
# COMPACT_ATOMS: atom_id res chain seq x y z
N MET A 1 -8.87 4.89 -7.98
CA MET A 1 -8.42 5.60 -6.77
C MET A 1 -6.91 5.55 -6.70
N TYR A 2 -6.27 6.68 -6.55
CA TYR A 2 -4.82 6.73 -6.32
C TYR A 2 -4.51 6.43 -4.86
N ILE A 3 -3.27 6.02 -4.60
CA ILE A 3 -2.84 5.77 -3.21
C ILE A 3 -2.98 7.03 -2.37
N CYS A 4 -2.68 8.22 -2.90
CA CYS A 4 -2.86 9.47 -2.17
C CYS A 4 -4.31 9.73 -1.78
N ASP A 5 -5.27 9.30 -2.60
CA ASP A 5 -6.69 9.47 -2.27
C ASP A 5 -7.09 8.66 -1.04
N LEU A 6 -6.56 7.44 -0.92
CA LEU A 6 -6.83 6.60 0.23
C LEU A 6 -6.15 7.17 1.49
N ILE A 7 -4.88 7.50 1.38
CA ILE A 7 -4.08 7.96 2.51
C ILE A 7 -4.63 9.27 3.07
N ASN A 8 -5.14 10.16 2.21
CA ASN A 8 -5.71 11.44 2.64
C ASN A 8 -7.17 11.33 3.06
N ASN A 9 -7.77 10.15 2.97
CA ASN A 9 -9.15 9.96 3.42
C ASN A 9 -9.18 10.00 4.96
N PRO A 10 -10.07 10.80 5.57
CA PRO A 10 -10.18 10.88 7.04
C PRO A 10 -10.44 9.54 7.73
N ALA A 11 -11.04 8.59 7.03
CA ALA A 11 -11.30 7.26 7.57
C ALA A 11 -10.06 6.37 7.60
N PHE A 12 -8.97 6.76 6.91
CA PHE A 12 -7.75 5.98 6.89
C PHE A 12 -6.96 6.21 8.18
N ASN A 13 -6.64 5.11 8.88
CA ASN A 13 -5.91 5.20 10.14
C ASN A 13 -4.41 4.98 9.91
N PHE A 14 -3.63 6.05 9.86
CA PHE A 14 -2.19 6.00 9.71
C PHE A 14 -1.47 5.28 10.87
N ASN A 15 -2.12 5.19 12.03
CA ASN A 15 -1.52 4.52 13.19
C ASN A 15 -1.64 3.01 13.10
N ALA A 16 -2.52 2.50 12.25
CA ALA A 16 -2.63 1.07 12.01
C ALA A 16 -1.54 0.65 11.00
N PRO A 17 -0.94 -0.53 11.18
CA PRO A 17 0.10 -0.97 10.25
C PRO A 17 -0.47 -1.22 8.86
N PHE A 18 0.28 -0.80 7.86
CA PHE A 18 -0.07 -1.06 6.46
C PHE A 18 1.18 -1.21 5.62
N ARG A 19 1.04 -1.85 4.46
CA ARG A 19 2.13 -1.94 3.49
C ARG A 19 1.59 -1.73 2.09
N ILE A 20 2.45 -1.30 1.19
CA ILE A 20 2.13 -1.08 -0.21
C ILE A 20 2.87 -2.13 -1.02
N LEU A 21 2.12 -2.87 -1.85
CA LEU A 21 2.64 -3.95 -2.66
C LEU A 21 2.54 -3.60 -4.14
N TRP A 22 3.59 -3.90 -4.88
CA TRP A 22 3.58 -3.81 -6.33
C TRP A 22 3.32 -5.21 -6.90
N TYR A 23 2.21 -5.35 -7.61
CA TYR A 23 1.86 -6.60 -8.28
C TYR A 23 2.51 -6.62 -9.67
N ARG A 24 3.47 -7.53 -9.83
CA ARG A 24 4.27 -7.62 -11.06
C ARG A 24 3.66 -8.51 -12.14
N GLY A 25 2.58 -9.21 -11.81
CA GLY A 25 1.98 -10.20 -12.68
C GLY A 25 2.29 -11.61 -12.22
N GLY A 26 1.54 -12.59 -12.72
CA GLY A 26 1.63 -13.93 -12.19
C GLY A 26 1.20 -13.94 -10.73
N ASP A 27 1.95 -14.58 -9.87
CA ASP A 27 1.69 -14.60 -8.43
C ASP A 27 2.74 -13.78 -7.66
N GLU A 28 3.45 -12.89 -8.35
CA GLU A 28 4.52 -12.12 -7.72
C GLU A 28 4.04 -10.75 -7.24
N THR A 29 4.31 -10.47 -5.96
CA THR A 29 4.18 -9.12 -5.40
C THR A 29 5.47 -8.73 -4.71
N VAL A 30 5.79 -7.44 -4.74
CA VAL A 30 6.97 -6.87 -4.08
C VAL A 30 6.49 -5.83 -3.09
N THR A 31 6.92 -5.94 -1.83
CA THR A 31 6.64 -4.90 -0.84
C THR A 31 7.54 -3.71 -1.14
N VAL A 32 6.92 -2.58 -1.50
CA VAL A 32 7.66 -1.35 -1.82
C VAL A 32 7.63 -0.34 -0.68
N PHE A 33 6.72 -0.51 0.27
CA PHE A 33 6.66 0.29 1.48
C PHE A 33 6.00 -0.52 2.59
N ASP A 34 6.55 -0.42 3.80
CA ASP A 34 5.98 -1.06 5.00
C ASP A 34 6.05 -0.07 6.15
N SER A 35 4.91 0.34 6.68
CA SER A 35 4.83 1.33 7.75
C SER A 35 5.42 0.85 9.07
N THR A 36 5.64 -0.45 9.23
CA THR A 36 6.23 -1.02 10.44
C THR A 36 7.76 -1.02 10.40
N VAL A 37 8.34 -0.70 9.25
CA VAL A 37 9.78 -0.64 9.04
C VAL A 37 10.17 0.82 8.82
N SER A 38 11.29 1.26 9.40
CA SER A 38 11.75 2.63 9.22
C SER A 38 12.12 2.88 7.75
N GLY A 39 11.74 4.04 7.24
CA GLY A 39 11.98 4.44 5.85
C GLY A 39 10.91 5.39 5.38
N ASP A 40 11.22 6.11 4.30
CA ASP A 40 10.28 7.07 3.74
C ASP A 40 9.52 6.45 2.57
N MET A 41 8.23 6.80 2.47
CA MET A 41 7.44 6.43 1.32
C MET A 41 7.92 7.21 0.11
N HIS A 42 8.22 6.51 -0.99
CA HIS A 42 8.62 7.19 -2.22
C HIS A 42 7.44 8.00 -2.77
N PHE A 43 7.72 9.24 -3.16
CA PHE A 43 6.68 10.17 -3.61
C PHE A 43 5.86 9.61 -4.79
N ASP A 44 6.50 8.90 -5.71
CA ASP A 44 5.82 8.34 -6.88
C ASP A 44 4.71 7.35 -6.52
N LEU A 45 4.79 6.71 -5.36
CA LEU A 45 3.75 5.77 -4.91
C LEU A 45 2.40 6.45 -4.72
N MET A 46 2.40 7.73 -4.38
CA MET A 46 1.17 8.48 -4.15
C MET A 46 0.27 8.55 -5.38
N PHE A 47 0.87 8.45 -6.57
CA PHE A 47 0.14 8.59 -7.83
C PHE A 47 -0.15 7.25 -8.51
N LYS A 48 0.14 6.14 -7.85
CA LYS A 48 -0.18 4.82 -8.37
C LYS A 48 -1.65 4.53 -8.14
N THR A 49 -2.28 3.86 -9.10
CA THR A 49 -3.69 3.48 -9.01
C THR A 49 -3.83 2.19 -8.21
N ILE A 50 -4.66 2.22 -7.18
CA ILE A 50 -4.93 1.04 -6.35
C ILE A 50 -5.71 0.03 -7.18
N THR A 51 -5.23 -1.22 -7.20
CA THR A 51 -5.91 -2.33 -7.89
C THR A 51 -6.53 -3.31 -6.91
N ALA A 52 -6.05 -3.36 -5.67
CA ALA A 52 -6.62 -4.23 -4.64
C ALA A 52 -6.26 -3.72 -3.25
N ILE A 53 -7.12 -4.01 -2.29
CA ILE A 53 -6.87 -3.76 -0.87
C ILE A 53 -7.22 -5.04 -0.13
N ASN A 54 -6.28 -5.59 0.62
CA ASN A 54 -6.44 -6.85 1.33
C ASN A 54 -5.91 -6.72 2.75
N THR A 55 -6.29 -7.67 3.60
CA THR A 55 -5.67 -7.81 4.91
C THR A 55 -4.77 -9.04 4.86
N GLY A 56 -3.49 -8.87 5.20
CA GLY A 56 -2.55 -9.98 5.27
C GLY A 56 -2.83 -10.90 6.45
N ASP A 57 -2.17 -12.07 6.45
CA ASP A 57 -2.34 -13.07 7.50
C ASP A 57 -1.93 -12.54 8.89
N ASP A 58 -1.05 -11.55 8.91
CA ASP A 58 -0.58 -10.91 10.14
C ASP A 58 -1.48 -9.73 10.58
N GLY A 59 -2.60 -9.50 9.89
CA GLY A 59 -3.50 -8.40 10.20
C GLY A 59 -3.07 -7.04 9.65
N VAL A 60 -2.00 -6.99 8.88
CA VAL A 60 -1.51 -5.75 8.27
C VAL A 60 -2.28 -5.46 6.99
N LEU A 61 -2.76 -4.23 6.84
CA LEU A 61 -3.45 -3.82 5.62
C LEU A 61 -2.47 -3.80 4.44
N GLU A 62 -2.87 -4.37 3.32
CA GLU A 62 -2.06 -4.44 2.11
C GLU A 62 -2.76 -3.67 0.99
N ILE A 63 -2.09 -2.65 0.49
CA ILE A 63 -2.57 -1.80 -0.61
C ILE A 63 -1.76 -2.18 -1.84
N GLU A 64 -2.43 -2.65 -2.88
CA GLU A 64 -1.78 -3.21 -4.06
C GLU A 64 -1.98 -2.32 -5.27
N TYR A 65 -0.92 -2.17 -6.07
CA TYR A 65 -1.00 -1.53 -7.38
C TYR A 65 -0.24 -2.37 -8.42
N THR A 66 -0.58 -2.19 -9.70
CA THR A 66 -0.06 -3.03 -10.77
C THR A 66 0.92 -2.30 -11.69
N ASP A 67 0.81 -1.02 -11.80
CA ASP A 67 1.57 -0.21 -12.74
C ASP A 67 3.05 -0.13 -12.41
#